data_05fb3bfa2794f639df054f0c0588c18e
#
_entry.id   05fb3bfa2794f639df054f0c0588c18e
#
_cell.length_a   1.000
_cell.length_b   1.000
_cell.length_c   1.000
_cell.angle_alpha   90.00
_cell.angle_beta   90.00
_cell.angle_gamma   90.00
#
_symmetry.space_group_name_H-M   'P 1'
#
loop_
_entity.id
_entity.type
_entity.pdbx_description
1 polymer ?
#
loop_
_entity_poly.entity_id
_entity_poly.type
_entity_poly.pdbx_seq_one_letter_code
_entity_poly.pdbx_strand_id
1 'polypeptide(L)'
;MNPIIKQWDTAKSLKRANQYEEALAIYETLCPKVETELSDNFDKAMFFGDYFGVLADVAQYDKAEAMAAKALKYITENGYTTLNYIFYNYGNMYLHQAKWEEAIPWLEKALNRNSKGWIDEKQRAYYGTALGGALFHLGRIDEAEEELLKAVEAGKATVANKDWEPFFYLKELYKQKGDEKLMEKYEKMYLTRLKKVKEEELIYPLSEHRANKQALEDWKKLNNL
;
A
#
# COMPACT_ATOMS: atom_id res chain seq x y z
N MET A 1 -1.91 28.89 -9.15
CA MET A 1 -1.45 27.56 -8.67
C MET A 1 0.03 27.45 -8.95
N ASN A 2 0.84 27.05 -8.01
CA ASN A 2 2.29 26.88 -8.16
C ASN A 2 2.56 25.86 -9.29
N PRO A 3 3.46 26.14 -10.26
CA PRO A 3 3.76 25.22 -11.35
C PRO A 3 4.26 23.83 -10.89
N ILE A 4 5.01 23.79 -9.78
CA ILE A 4 5.48 22.54 -9.18
C ILE A 4 4.30 21.70 -8.72
N ILE A 5 3.34 22.27 -7.99
CA ILE A 5 2.15 21.57 -7.50
C ILE A 5 1.35 20.97 -8.67
N LYS A 6 1.17 21.75 -9.76
CA LYS A 6 0.45 21.25 -10.93
C LYS A 6 1.14 20.05 -11.59
N GLN A 7 2.46 20.09 -11.76
CA GLN A 7 3.21 18.99 -12.35
C GLN A 7 3.23 17.77 -11.40
N TRP A 8 3.35 18.00 -10.09
CA TRP A 8 3.25 16.95 -9.08
C TRP A 8 1.88 16.25 -9.11
N ASP A 9 0.77 16.99 -9.24
CA ASP A 9 -0.57 16.40 -9.40
C ASP A 9 -0.66 15.55 -10.68
N THR A 10 0.02 15.96 -11.75
CA THR A 10 0.14 15.15 -12.97
C THR A 10 0.88 13.84 -12.68
N ALA A 11 2.01 13.88 -11.99
CA ALA A 11 2.77 12.67 -11.63
C ALA A 11 1.96 11.71 -10.75
N LYS A 12 1.19 12.23 -9.79
CA LYS A 12 0.25 11.41 -8.98
C LYS A 12 -0.83 10.73 -9.84
N SER A 13 -1.32 11.43 -10.86
CA SER A 13 -2.32 10.88 -11.78
C SER A 13 -1.74 9.78 -12.66
N LEU A 14 -0.52 9.96 -13.16
CA LEU A 14 0.23 8.97 -13.93
C LEU A 14 0.51 7.71 -13.08
N LYS A 15 0.96 7.88 -11.83
CA LYS A 15 1.12 6.75 -10.90
C LYS A 15 -0.17 5.94 -10.76
N ARG A 16 -1.32 6.61 -10.58
CA ARG A 16 -2.63 5.93 -10.46
C ARG A 16 -3.05 5.20 -11.73
N ALA A 17 -2.52 5.62 -12.89
CA ALA A 17 -2.71 4.97 -14.18
C ALA A 17 -1.65 3.89 -14.48
N ASN A 18 -0.81 3.55 -13.52
CA ASN A 18 0.34 2.63 -13.65
C ASN A 18 1.40 3.07 -14.68
N GLN A 19 1.42 4.37 -15.02
CA GLN A 19 2.41 4.99 -15.91
C GLN A 19 3.61 5.47 -15.07
N TYR A 20 4.39 4.51 -14.56
CA TYR A 20 5.44 4.77 -13.57
C TYR A 20 6.64 5.52 -14.16
N GLU A 21 7.04 5.22 -15.40
CA GLU A 21 8.19 5.86 -16.05
C GLU A 21 7.94 7.36 -16.26
N GLU A 22 6.76 7.70 -16.76
CA GLU A 22 6.35 9.09 -16.97
C GLU A 22 6.20 9.83 -15.62
N ALA A 23 5.65 9.17 -14.61
CA ALA A 23 5.57 9.74 -13.28
C ALA A 23 6.96 10.03 -12.70
N LEU A 24 7.90 9.07 -12.81
CA LEU A 24 9.29 9.22 -12.35
C LEU A 24 10.00 10.37 -13.03
N ALA A 25 9.88 10.53 -14.35
CA ALA A 25 10.51 11.62 -15.09
C ALA A 25 10.07 13.01 -14.54
N ILE A 26 8.80 13.14 -14.14
CA ILE A 26 8.29 14.36 -13.51
C ILE A 26 8.90 14.53 -12.12
N TYR A 27 8.91 13.48 -11.27
CA TYR A 27 9.49 13.56 -9.92
C TYR A 27 10.98 13.91 -9.97
N GLU A 28 11.76 13.31 -10.87
CA GLU A 28 13.18 13.60 -11.04
C GLU A 28 13.42 15.07 -11.46
N THR A 29 12.59 15.58 -12.36
CA THR A 29 12.66 17.00 -12.81
C THR A 29 12.32 17.98 -11.68
N LEU A 30 11.34 17.63 -10.83
CA LEU A 30 10.86 18.51 -9.75
C LEU A 30 11.72 18.42 -8.49
N CYS A 31 12.34 17.28 -8.21
CA CYS A 31 13.04 17.02 -6.96
C CYS A 31 14.05 18.11 -6.55
N PRO A 32 14.94 18.64 -7.44
CA PRO A 32 15.87 19.69 -7.08
C PRO A 32 15.18 21.04 -6.80
N LYS A 33 13.99 21.28 -7.35
CA LYS A 33 13.24 22.53 -7.21
C LYS A 33 12.40 22.59 -5.95
N VAL A 34 11.91 21.43 -5.49
CA VAL A 34 11.00 21.34 -4.34
C VAL A 34 11.62 21.94 -3.08
N GLU A 35 12.89 21.70 -2.81
CA GLU A 35 13.57 22.21 -1.61
C GLU A 35 13.72 23.73 -1.62
N THR A 36 13.86 24.35 -2.78
CA THR A 36 14.14 25.78 -2.95
C THR A 36 12.91 26.61 -3.30
N GLU A 37 11.96 26.05 -4.04
CA GLU A 37 10.85 26.81 -4.62
C GLU A 37 9.49 26.55 -3.90
N LEU A 38 9.34 25.43 -3.15
CA LEU A 38 8.19 25.27 -2.26
C LEU A 38 8.51 25.92 -0.91
N SER A 39 7.61 26.76 -0.44
CA SER A 39 7.72 27.38 0.89
C SER A 39 7.17 26.50 2.00
N ASP A 40 6.13 25.72 1.71
CA ASP A 40 5.44 24.88 2.68
C ASP A 40 6.20 23.57 2.93
N ASN A 41 6.57 23.33 4.18
CA ASN A 41 7.28 22.13 4.59
C ASN A 41 6.37 20.88 4.59
N PHE A 42 5.06 21.04 4.75
CA PHE A 42 4.12 19.95 4.60
C PHE A 42 4.09 19.48 3.14
N ASP A 43 4.01 20.40 2.18
CA ASP A 43 4.06 20.07 0.75
C ASP A 43 5.37 19.38 0.37
N LYS A 44 6.52 19.82 0.96
CA LYS A 44 7.81 19.14 0.77
C LYS A 44 7.79 17.71 1.29
N ALA A 45 7.28 17.50 2.52
CA ALA A 45 7.16 16.17 3.11
C ALA A 45 6.27 15.25 2.25
N MET A 46 5.13 15.78 1.78
CA MET A 46 4.20 15.07 0.92
C MET A 46 4.83 14.70 -0.44
N PHE A 47 5.51 15.65 -1.08
CA PHE A 47 6.20 15.40 -2.36
C PHE A 47 7.24 14.28 -2.24
N PHE A 48 8.13 14.36 -1.25
CA PHE A 48 9.14 13.34 -1.05
C PHE A 48 8.54 11.99 -0.66
N GLY A 49 7.43 11.98 0.08
CA GLY A 49 6.69 10.77 0.41
C GLY A 49 6.03 10.11 -0.82
N ASP A 50 5.45 10.90 -1.71
CA ASP A 50 4.87 10.40 -2.96
C ASP A 50 5.97 9.87 -3.91
N TYR A 51 7.08 10.60 -4.03
CA TYR A 51 8.24 10.20 -4.85
C TYR A 51 8.87 8.90 -4.32
N PHE A 52 9.04 8.80 -2.99
CA PHE A 52 9.45 7.58 -2.32
C PHE A 52 8.56 6.39 -2.73
N GLY A 53 7.23 6.56 -2.63
CA GLY A 53 6.29 5.50 -2.99
C GLY A 53 6.42 5.04 -4.45
N VAL A 54 6.62 5.96 -5.40
CA VAL A 54 6.81 5.59 -6.82
C VAL A 54 8.13 4.84 -7.03
N LEU A 55 9.22 5.28 -6.40
CA LEU A 55 10.52 4.61 -6.47
C LEU A 55 10.47 3.19 -5.90
N ALA A 56 9.76 3.02 -4.78
CA ALA A 56 9.55 1.70 -4.17
C ALA A 56 8.74 0.78 -5.09
N ASP A 57 7.69 1.33 -5.73
CA ASP A 57 6.84 0.58 -6.68
C ASP A 57 7.61 0.08 -7.92
N VAL A 58 8.72 0.73 -8.30
CA VAL A 58 9.60 0.31 -9.42
C VAL A 58 10.92 -0.33 -8.96
N ALA A 59 11.01 -0.75 -7.72
CA ALA A 59 12.16 -1.42 -7.11
C ALA A 59 13.48 -0.60 -7.10
N GLN A 60 13.41 0.73 -7.18
CA GLN A 60 14.58 1.61 -7.00
C GLN A 60 14.80 1.91 -5.52
N TYR A 61 15.04 0.88 -4.70
CA TYR A 61 15.00 0.95 -3.24
C TYR A 61 16.00 1.92 -2.63
N ASP A 62 17.25 1.99 -3.13
CA ASP A 62 18.27 2.93 -2.61
C ASP A 62 17.82 4.39 -2.79
N LYS A 63 17.27 4.72 -3.97
CA LYS A 63 16.72 6.06 -4.21
C LYS A 63 15.46 6.29 -3.37
N ALA A 64 14.64 5.27 -3.22
CA ALA A 64 13.42 5.32 -2.41
C ALA A 64 13.77 5.67 -0.96
N GLU A 65 14.74 5.00 -0.34
CA GLU A 65 15.19 5.30 1.02
C GLU A 65 15.71 6.73 1.18
N ALA A 66 16.45 7.24 0.19
CA ALA A 66 16.92 8.63 0.21
C ALA A 66 15.76 9.64 0.22
N MET A 67 14.70 9.39 -0.56
CA MET A 67 13.51 10.25 -0.59
C MET A 67 12.68 10.11 0.68
N ALA A 68 12.57 8.90 1.20
CA ALA A 68 11.91 8.64 2.46
C ALA A 68 12.59 9.37 3.64
N ALA A 69 13.93 9.38 3.69
CA ALA A 69 14.69 10.12 4.70
C ALA A 69 14.39 11.64 4.62
N LYS A 70 14.30 12.20 3.41
CA LYS A 70 13.90 13.61 3.22
C LYS A 70 12.49 13.87 3.72
N ALA A 71 11.53 13.00 3.39
CA ALA A 71 10.15 13.13 3.86
C ALA A 71 10.09 13.10 5.39
N LEU A 72 10.75 12.12 6.03
CA LEU A 72 10.81 12.00 7.50
C LEU A 72 11.46 13.21 8.16
N LYS A 73 12.53 13.77 7.58
CA LYS A 73 13.16 14.98 8.07
C LYS A 73 12.16 16.14 8.14
N TYR A 74 11.42 16.41 7.06
CA TYR A 74 10.40 17.46 7.05
C TYR A 74 9.25 17.21 8.03
N ILE A 75 8.89 15.93 8.28
CA ILE A 75 7.89 15.56 9.27
C ILE A 75 8.37 15.89 10.68
N THR A 76 9.56 15.40 11.05
CA THR A 76 10.09 15.53 12.42
C THR A 76 10.45 16.95 12.77
N GLU A 77 11.11 17.68 11.89
CA GLU A 77 11.52 19.06 12.11
C GLU A 77 10.33 20.04 12.24
N ASN A 78 9.17 19.71 11.66
CA ASN A 78 8.01 20.57 11.63
C ASN A 78 6.83 20.06 12.47
N GLY A 79 7.02 19.00 13.25
CA GLY A 79 6.02 18.50 14.18
C GLY A 79 4.81 17.83 13.51
N TYR A 80 4.93 17.44 12.24
CA TYR A 80 3.88 16.69 11.55
C TYR A 80 3.87 15.25 12.05
N THR A 81 2.95 14.93 12.96
CA THR A 81 2.86 13.60 13.57
C THR A 81 2.07 12.57 12.75
N THR A 82 1.57 12.95 11.58
CA THR A 82 0.44 12.22 10.98
C THR A 82 0.52 11.99 9.47
N LEU A 83 1.70 11.80 8.94
CA LEU A 83 1.80 11.33 7.56
C LEU A 83 1.84 9.79 7.53
N ASN A 84 0.77 9.17 8.02
CA ASN A 84 0.65 7.71 8.12
C ASN A 84 0.93 6.99 6.79
N TYR A 85 0.62 7.63 5.66
CA TYR A 85 0.90 7.07 4.34
C TYR A 85 2.41 6.92 4.06
N ILE A 86 3.28 7.75 4.65
CA ILE A 86 4.74 7.59 4.51
C ILE A 86 5.19 6.34 5.27
N PHE A 87 4.67 6.14 6.47
CA PHE A 87 4.94 4.90 7.21
C PHE A 87 4.41 3.67 6.48
N TYR A 88 3.21 3.78 5.88
CA TYR A 88 2.68 2.73 5.03
C TYR A 88 3.60 2.43 3.84
N ASN A 89 4.07 3.47 3.13
CA ASN A 89 4.98 3.28 2.00
C ASN A 89 6.30 2.61 2.43
N TYR A 90 6.83 2.90 3.63
CA TYR A 90 7.98 2.15 4.18
C TYR A 90 7.66 0.67 4.39
N GLY A 91 6.55 0.38 5.05
CA GLY A 91 6.10 -0.99 5.24
C GLY A 91 5.94 -1.71 3.89
N ASN A 92 5.27 -1.06 2.93
CA ASN A 92 5.05 -1.62 1.60
C ASN A 92 6.36 -1.87 0.84
N MET A 93 7.34 -0.98 0.93
CA MET A 93 8.66 -1.18 0.34
C MET A 93 9.35 -2.45 0.88
N TYR A 94 9.23 -2.72 2.18
CA TYR A 94 9.76 -3.96 2.75
C TYR A 94 8.94 -5.18 2.37
N LEU A 95 7.60 -5.06 2.25
CA LEU A 95 6.76 -6.14 1.73
C LEU A 95 7.16 -6.55 0.32
N HIS A 96 7.46 -5.58 -0.55
CA HIS A 96 7.94 -5.84 -1.92
C HIS A 96 9.26 -6.62 -1.95
N GLN A 97 10.09 -6.50 -0.91
CA GLN A 97 11.34 -7.22 -0.75
C GLN A 97 11.17 -8.55 0.02
N ALA A 98 9.94 -8.96 0.35
CA ALA A 98 9.63 -10.08 1.23
C ALA A 98 10.33 -10.00 2.62
N LYS A 99 10.62 -8.79 3.07
CA LYS A 99 11.19 -8.47 4.39
C LYS A 99 10.04 -8.21 5.37
N TRP A 100 9.34 -9.28 5.73
CA TRP A 100 8.08 -9.21 6.48
C TRP A 100 8.27 -8.65 7.89
N GLU A 101 9.35 -9.04 8.58
CA GLU A 101 9.64 -8.57 9.93
C GLU A 101 9.95 -7.07 9.95
N GLU A 102 10.73 -6.59 8.97
CA GLU A 102 11.07 -5.17 8.84
C GLU A 102 9.86 -4.31 8.45
N ALA A 103 8.87 -4.88 7.75
CA ALA A 103 7.66 -4.17 7.37
C ALA A 103 6.74 -3.87 8.57
N ILE A 104 6.60 -4.80 9.53
CA ILE A 104 5.65 -4.72 10.65
C ILE A 104 5.73 -3.40 11.41
N PRO A 105 6.88 -2.96 11.95
CA PRO A 105 6.94 -1.75 12.76
C PRO A 105 6.52 -0.48 11.99
N TRP A 106 6.68 -0.45 10.69
CA TRP A 106 6.23 0.66 9.85
C TRP A 106 4.73 0.61 9.60
N LEU A 107 4.18 -0.57 9.36
CA LEU A 107 2.73 -0.76 9.17
C LEU A 107 1.95 -0.48 10.47
N GLU A 108 2.51 -0.88 11.62
CA GLU A 108 1.97 -0.53 12.93
C GLU A 108 1.97 0.99 13.17
N LYS A 109 3.06 1.70 12.80
CA LYS A 109 3.10 3.16 12.85
C LYS A 109 2.06 3.78 11.92
N ALA A 110 1.86 3.24 10.71
CA ALA A 110 0.85 3.71 9.78
C ALA A 110 -0.58 3.55 10.34
N LEU A 111 -0.82 2.45 11.06
CA LEU A 111 -2.09 2.16 11.75
C LEU A 111 -2.23 2.84 13.11
N ASN A 112 -1.20 3.58 13.57
CA ASN A 112 -1.10 4.06 14.95
C ASN A 112 -2.39 4.74 15.42
N ARG A 113 -3.11 4.04 16.28
CA ARG A 113 -4.41 4.43 16.85
C ARG A 113 -4.28 5.54 17.88
N ASN A 114 -3.08 5.82 18.36
CA ASN A 114 -2.79 6.81 19.40
C ASN A 114 -2.37 8.17 18.84
N SER A 115 -2.07 8.27 17.55
CA SER A 115 -1.80 9.55 16.92
C SER A 115 -3.12 10.29 16.72
N LYS A 116 -3.16 11.56 17.08
CA LYS A 116 -4.29 12.47 16.80
C LYS A 116 -4.54 12.67 15.29
N GLY A 117 -3.84 11.94 14.45
CA GLY A 117 -3.99 11.93 13.00
C GLY A 117 -5.08 10.95 12.58
N TRP A 118 -6.03 11.47 11.87
CA TRP A 118 -7.11 10.70 11.29
C TRP A 118 -6.57 9.79 10.18
N ILE A 119 -6.68 8.47 10.37
CA ILE A 119 -6.76 7.55 9.25
C ILE A 119 -8.24 7.27 9.01
N ASP A 120 -8.68 7.42 7.76
CA ASP A 120 -10.04 7.06 7.38
C ASP A 120 -10.19 5.52 7.32
N GLU A 121 -11.43 5.04 7.22
CA GLU A 121 -11.71 3.60 7.20
C GLU A 121 -11.11 2.92 5.96
N LYS A 122 -10.92 3.64 4.86
CA LYS A 122 -10.27 3.11 3.66
C LYS A 122 -8.77 2.88 3.92
N GLN A 123 -8.09 3.86 4.51
CA GLN A 123 -6.69 3.73 4.90
C GLN A 123 -6.51 2.62 5.94
N ARG A 124 -7.42 2.52 6.92
CA ARG A 124 -7.42 1.46 7.93
C ARG A 124 -7.55 0.08 7.29
N ALA A 125 -8.47 -0.09 6.34
CA ALA A 125 -8.62 -1.35 5.61
C ALA A 125 -7.34 -1.70 4.84
N TYR A 126 -6.76 -0.72 4.15
CA TYR A 126 -5.59 -0.93 3.31
C TYR A 126 -4.33 -1.25 4.11
N TYR A 127 -4.03 -0.46 5.15
CA TYR A 127 -2.85 -0.67 6.01
C TYR A 127 -2.98 -1.93 6.85
N GLY A 128 -4.19 -2.23 7.34
CA GLY A 128 -4.48 -3.45 8.10
C GLY A 128 -4.33 -4.72 7.26
N THR A 129 -4.72 -4.66 5.98
CA THR A 129 -4.49 -5.77 5.04
C THR A 129 -3.00 -6.04 4.83
N ALA A 130 -2.21 -4.99 4.65
CA ALA A 130 -0.76 -5.11 4.50
C ALA A 130 -0.09 -5.70 5.76
N LEU A 131 -0.48 -5.24 6.95
CA LEU A 131 0.02 -5.79 8.22
C LEU A 131 -0.40 -7.25 8.40
N GLY A 132 -1.67 -7.57 8.18
CA GLY A 132 -2.17 -8.94 8.28
C GLY A 132 -1.49 -9.90 7.30
N GLY A 133 -1.20 -9.42 6.08
CA GLY A 133 -0.44 -10.18 5.08
C GLY A 133 1.00 -10.45 5.55
N ALA A 134 1.70 -9.45 6.11
CA ALA A 134 3.05 -9.63 6.68
C ALA A 134 3.06 -10.66 7.82
N LEU A 135 2.12 -10.54 8.75
CA LEU A 135 1.96 -11.47 9.88
C LEU A 135 1.66 -12.89 9.40
N PHE A 136 0.81 -13.03 8.37
CA PHE A 136 0.52 -14.33 7.75
C PHE A 136 1.79 -14.99 7.19
N HIS A 137 2.61 -14.24 6.46
CA HIS A 137 3.86 -14.77 5.90
C HIS A 137 4.89 -15.17 6.95
N LEU A 138 4.85 -14.56 8.14
CA LEU A 138 5.69 -14.93 9.29
C LEU A 138 5.12 -16.10 10.11
N GLY A 139 3.95 -16.63 9.75
CA GLY A 139 3.28 -17.69 10.50
C GLY A 139 2.64 -17.22 11.82
N ARG A 140 2.52 -15.90 12.04
CA ARG A 140 1.82 -15.29 13.18
C ARG A 140 0.31 -15.30 12.93
N ILE A 141 -0.25 -16.50 12.84
CA ILE A 141 -1.58 -16.77 12.26
C ILE A 141 -2.72 -16.09 13.03
N ASP A 142 -2.69 -16.11 14.37
CA ASP A 142 -3.77 -15.51 15.17
C ASP A 142 -3.75 -13.99 15.10
N GLU A 143 -2.57 -13.38 15.07
CA GLU A 143 -2.43 -11.95 14.91
C GLU A 143 -2.80 -11.50 13.48
N ALA A 144 -2.45 -12.30 12.47
CA ALA A 144 -2.86 -12.07 11.10
C ALA A 144 -4.39 -12.10 10.95
N GLU A 145 -5.05 -13.09 11.58
CA GLU A 145 -6.51 -13.19 11.58
C GLU A 145 -7.15 -11.94 12.18
N GLU A 146 -6.69 -11.52 13.36
CA GLU A 146 -7.23 -10.34 14.05
C GLU A 146 -7.12 -9.09 13.17
N GLU A 147 -5.95 -8.81 12.60
CA GLU A 147 -5.74 -7.61 11.77
C GLU A 147 -6.49 -7.68 10.43
N LEU A 148 -6.55 -8.84 9.78
CA LEU A 148 -7.32 -9.02 8.55
C LEU A 148 -8.82 -8.86 8.77
N LEU A 149 -9.36 -9.35 9.88
CA LEU A 149 -10.79 -9.17 10.23
C LEU A 149 -11.11 -7.69 10.51
N LYS A 150 -10.23 -6.97 11.19
CA LYS A 150 -10.36 -5.51 11.39
C LYS A 150 -10.33 -4.77 10.04
N ALA A 151 -9.43 -5.15 9.14
CA ALA A 151 -9.33 -4.57 7.81
C ALA A 151 -10.61 -4.80 6.98
N VAL A 152 -11.16 -6.02 7.03
CA VAL A 152 -12.44 -6.35 6.37
C VAL A 152 -13.59 -5.51 6.94
N GLU A 153 -13.66 -5.33 8.26
CA GLU A 153 -14.71 -4.52 8.88
C GLU A 153 -14.61 -3.05 8.46
N ALA A 154 -13.42 -2.47 8.51
CA ALA A 154 -13.16 -1.12 8.03
C ALA A 154 -13.51 -0.96 6.52
N GLY A 155 -13.19 -1.96 5.71
CA GLY A 155 -13.49 -1.98 4.29
C GLY A 155 -15.00 -2.00 3.95
N LYS A 156 -15.87 -2.44 4.85
CA LYS A 156 -17.32 -2.40 4.64
C LYS A 156 -17.88 -0.98 4.51
N ALA A 157 -17.24 -0.01 5.16
CA ALA A 157 -17.65 1.39 5.11
C ALA A 157 -17.26 2.08 3.79
N THR A 158 -16.47 1.42 2.93
CA THR A 158 -15.96 2.02 1.69
C THR A 158 -16.77 1.57 0.47
N VAL A 159 -17.22 2.56 -0.32
CA VAL A 159 -18.14 2.32 -1.46
C VAL A 159 -17.47 1.62 -2.66
N ALA A 160 -16.16 1.71 -2.80
CA ALA A 160 -15.39 1.17 -3.93
C ALA A 160 -14.67 -0.13 -3.57
N ASN A 161 -15.41 -1.13 -3.14
CA ASN A 161 -14.83 -2.32 -2.56
C ASN A 161 -14.37 -3.33 -3.63
N LYS A 162 -13.21 -3.05 -4.22
CA LYS A 162 -12.48 -4.01 -5.07
C LYS A 162 -11.39 -4.78 -4.30
N ASP A 163 -11.22 -4.49 -3.02
CA ASP A 163 -10.16 -5.06 -2.20
C ASP A 163 -10.39 -6.57 -2.02
N TRP A 164 -9.69 -7.36 -2.79
CA TRP A 164 -9.73 -8.82 -2.77
C TRP A 164 -8.70 -9.44 -1.80
N GLU A 165 -7.62 -8.73 -1.52
CA GLU A 165 -6.46 -9.22 -0.76
C GLU A 165 -6.80 -9.73 0.65
N PRO A 166 -7.55 -9.00 1.50
CA PRO A 166 -7.83 -9.49 2.85
C PRO A 166 -8.60 -10.82 2.83
N PHE A 167 -9.46 -11.03 1.82
CA PHE A 167 -10.20 -12.29 1.66
C PHE A 167 -9.31 -13.42 1.15
N PHE A 168 -8.32 -13.11 0.32
CA PHE A 168 -7.30 -14.07 -0.10
C PHE A 168 -6.54 -14.61 1.11
N TYR A 169 -5.99 -13.70 1.95
CA TYR A 169 -5.25 -14.13 3.14
C TYR A 169 -6.11 -14.86 4.16
N LEU A 170 -7.36 -14.42 4.40
CA LEU A 170 -8.28 -15.12 5.29
C LEU A 170 -8.62 -16.53 4.78
N LYS A 171 -8.84 -16.69 3.49
CA LYS A 171 -9.04 -18.02 2.87
C LYS A 171 -7.84 -18.94 3.14
N GLU A 172 -6.62 -18.47 2.85
CA GLU A 172 -5.40 -19.27 3.05
C GLU A 172 -5.18 -19.57 4.55
N LEU A 173 -5.46 -18.63 5.42
CA LEU A 173 -5.36 -18.76 6.87
C LEU A 173 -6.32 -19.85 7.41
N TYR A 174 -7.59 -19.81 7.05
CA TYR A 174 -8.55 -20.81 7.48
C TYR A 174 -8.31 -22.18 6.86
N LYS A 175 -7.75 -22.23 5.65
CA LYS A 175 -7.23 -23.47 5.08
C LYS A 175 -6.13 -24.07 5.94
N GLN A 176 -5.18 -23.27 6.46
CA GLN A 176 -4.14 -23.74 7.38
C GLN A 176 -4.72 -24.20 8.74
N LYS A 177 -5.75 -23.51 9.25
CA LYS A 177 -6.44 -23.87 10.49
C LYS A 177 -7.36 -25.12 10.33
N GLY A 178 -7.60 -25.59 9.12
CA GLY A 178 -8.52 -26.72 8.85
C GLY A 178 -10.00 -26.37 9.01
N ASP A 179 -10.36 -25.09 9.03
CA ASP A 179 -11.75 -24.63 9.07
C ASP A 179 -12.31 -24.48 7.65
N GLU A 180 -12.80 -25.59 7.10
CA GLU A 180 -13.35 -25.65 5.73
C GLU A 180 -14.50 -24.65 5.54
N LYS A 181 -15.37 -24.49 6.52
CA LYS A 181 -16.54 -23.59 6.44
C LYS A 181 -16.13 -22.12 6.30
N LEU A 182 -15.17 -21.66 7.08
CA LEU A 182 -14.66 -20.29 6.98
C LEU A 182 -13.81 -20.12 5.73
N MET A 183 -13.02 -21.12 5.35
CA MET A 183 -12.25 -21.13 4.12
C MET A 183 -13.16 -20.92 2.90
N GLU A 184 -14.21 -21.72 2.73
CA GLU A 184 -15.18 -21.58 1.64
C GLU A 184 -15.90 -20.23 1.63
N LYS A 185 -16.26 -19.71 2.83
CA LYS A 185 -16.86 -18.38 2.97
C LYS A 185 -15.95 -17.30 2.40
N TYR A 186 -14.67 -17.29 2.78
CA TYR A 186 -13.73 -16.26 2.35
C TYR A 186 -13.26 -16.46 0.91
N GLU A 187 -13.18 -17.68 0.43
CA GLU A 187 -12.96 -17.97 -0.99
C GLU A 187 -14.07 -17.37 -1.88
N LYS A 188 -15.33 -17.57 -1.53
CA LYS A 188 -16.45 -16.96 -2.25
C LYS A 188 -16.37 -15.43 -2.26
N MET A 189 -16.00 -14.82 -1.14
CA MET A 189 -15.82 -13.36 -1.04
C MET A 189 -14.64 -12.89 -1.89
N TYR A 190 -13.51 -13.56 -1.83
CA TYR A 190 -12.33 -13.33 -2.67
C TYR A 190 -12.67 -13.34 -4.16
N LEU A 191 -13.24 -14.44 -4.65
CA LEU A 191 -13.59 -14.61 -6.06
C LEU A 191 -14.62 -13.57 -6.54
N THR A 192 -15.58 -13.20 -5.66
CA THR A 192 -16.58 -12.17 -5.96
C THR A 192 -15.95 -10.79 -6.14
N ARG A 193 -14.89 -10.48 -5.39
CA ARG A 193 -14.14 -9.22 -5.52
C ARG A 193 -13.21 -9.24 -6.72
N LEU A 194 -12.50 -10.35 -6.90
CA LEU A 194 -11.55 -10.53 -7.99
C LEU A 194 -12.20 -10.36 -9.38
N LYS A 195 -13.45 -10.79 -9.55
CA LYS A 195 -14.24 -10.57 -10.79
C LYS A 195 -14.43 -9.10 -11.16
N LYS A 196 -14.29 -8.18 -10.22
CA LYS A 196 -14.46 -6.73 -10.43
C LYS A 196 -13.16 -6.00 -10.74
N VAL A 197 -12.04 -6.70 -10.64
CA VAL A 197 -10.69 -6.17 -10.88
C VAL A 197 -10.37 -6.33 -12.35
N LYS A 198 -9.67 -5.36 -12.93
CA LYS A 198 -9.14 -5.48 -14.29
C LYS A 198 -7.77 -6.15 -14.27
N GLU A 199 -7.38 -6.80 -15.38
CA GLU A 199 -6.10 -7.47 -15.47
C GLU A 199 -4.93 -6.55 -15.17
N GLU A 200 -4.93 -5.33 -15.72
CA GLU A 200 -3.89 -4.35 -15.48
C GLU A 200 -3.75 -3.90 -14.01
N GLU A 201 -4.78 -4.09 -13.19
CA GLU A 201 -4.75 -3.80 -11.76
C GLU A 201 -4.03 -4.93 -10.97
N LEU A 202 -3.89 -6.13 -11.55
CA LEU A 202 -3.21 -7.28 -10.97
C LEU A 202 -1.75 -7.40 -11.44
N ILE A 203 -1.45 -6.85 -12.64
CA ILE A 203 -0.10 -6.78 -13.19
C ILE A 203 0.59 -5.56 -12.60
N TYR A 204 1.05 -5.69 -11.36
CA TYR A 204 1.87 -4.68 -10.72
C TYR A 204 3.33 -4.89 -11.10
N PRO A 205 4.17 -3.84 -11.29
CA PRO A 205 5.59 -4.02 -11.63
C PRO A 205 6.35 -4.93 -10.66
N LEU A 206 5.87 -5.01 -9.42
CA LEU A 206 6.40 -5.86 -8.35
C LEU A 206 5.44 -6.99 -7.96
N SER A 207 4.67 -7.51 -8.91
CA SER A 207 3.77 -8.67 -8.70
C SER A 207 4.50 -9.96 -8.30
N GLU A 208 5.71 -9.85 -7.75
CA GLU A 208 6.40 -10.95 -7.07
C GLU A 208 5.67 -11.38 -5.80
N HIS A 209 4.75 -10.57 -5.29
CA HIS A 209 3.88 -10.91 -4.19
C HIS A 209 3.10 -12.19 -4.54
N ARG A 210 3.26 -13.23 -3.72
CA ARG A 210 2.58 -14.52 -3.91
C ARG A 210 1.07 -14.37 -4.07
N ALA A 211 0.46 -13.45 -3.33
CA ALA A 211 -0.97 -13.15 -3.43
C ALA A 211 -1.34 -12.61 -4.82
N ASN A 212 -0.56 -11.69 -5.40
CA ASN A 212 -0.84 -11.13 -6.72
C ASN A 212 -0.65 -12.15 -7.84
N LYS A 213 0.40 -12.98 -7.78
CA LYS A 213 0.61 -14.08 -8.75
C LYS A 213 -0.57 -15.05 -8.74
N GLN A 214 -0.99 -15.48 -7.57
CA GLN A 214 -2.12 -16.37 -7.43
C GLN A 214 -3.43 -15.71 -7.87
N ALA A 215 -3.65 -14.44 -7.52
CA ALA A 215 -4.83 -13.69 -7.93
C ALA A 215 -4.91 -13.51 -9.44
N LEU A 216 -3.79 -13.26 -10.12
CA LEU A 216 -3.77 -13.18 -11.59
C LEU A 216 -4.12 -14.51 -12.25
N GLU A 217 -3.60 -15.63 -11.72
CA GLU A 217 -3.94 -16.96 -12.21
C GLU A 217 -5.44 -17.27 -12.00
N ASP A 218 -5.97 -16.96 -10.82
CA ASP A 218 -7.37 -17.20 -10.49
C ASP A 218 -8.29 -16.28 -11.31
N TRP A 219 -7.86 -15.02 -11.55
CA TRP A 219 -8.58 -14.08 -12.42
C TRP A 219 -8.66 -14.57 -13.87
N LYS A 220 -7.54 -15.10 -14.41
CA LYS A 220 -7.52 -15.70 -15.76
C LYS A 220 -8.48 -16.88 -15.86
N LYS A 221 -8.46 -17.79 -14.88
CA LYS A 221 -9.41 -18.91 -14.83
C LYS A 221 -10.87 -18.45 -14.79
N LEU A 222 -11.18 -17.40 -14.01
CA LEU A 222 -12.52 -16.83 -13.90
C LEU A 222 -13.03 -16.20 -15.21
N ASN A 223 -12.12 -15.74 -16.07
CA ASN A 223 -12.43 -15.10 -17.35
C ASN A 223 -12.21 -16.04 -18.56
N ASN A 224 -11.93 -17.31 -18.33
CA ASN A 224 -11.66 -18.34 -19.37
C ASN A 224 -10.49 -17.98 -20.31
N LEU A 225 -9.42 -17.39 -19.76
CA LEU A 225 -8.19 -17.00 -20.46
C LEU A 225 -7.02 -17.95 -20.14
#